data_b829170815d62da5a01049b0871623a8
#
_entry.id   b829170815d62da5a01049b0871623a8
#
_cell.length_a   1.000
_cell.length_b   1.000
_cell.length_c   1.000
_cell.angle_alpha   90.00
_cell.angle_beta   90.00
_cell.angle_gamma   90.00
#
_symmetry.space_group_name_H-M   'P 1'
#
loop_
_entity.id
_entity.type
_entity.pdbx_description
1 polymer ?
#
loop_
_entity_poly.entity_id
_entity_poly.type
_entity_poly.pdbx_seq_one_letter_code
_entity_poly.pdbx_strand_id
1 'polypeptide(L)'
;MRFFLLLACAGSLFGEFRAGAFKTVITPPLQDGHPVYMAGFGHNRVAVSVHDDLYARCLAFSSGQKPLVVCEVDLIGLFLDDVQRVRTKVPDADVVVASTHVHEGPDTMGLWGPAAGQSGIDDAYNSFVVDRIAEAAKGALAALEPATPALALVHSAELDTFIDDTRPPVVHDPDLIVLMLTGKDGKRIATAVNWANHPETLGSRNTQISADYPGFFYKRLEAKLGGMAVLWNGAVGGMQSPLGAKIKDPATGSIAAENSFRKTQILGERIADLAADAARSAQPVGIDKIEFAERIINIPVTNRGFQMAAQADLYKGRKKTTADGSTTAPVGLIRMSGSQPVLAIALIPGEMYPELSVGGVERYAGADFPDAPIETPIKSMLHAQFKMLIGLAGDEIGYIIPKAEWDEKAPYLQNARKAWYGEENSVGPDAAARIAAAIQELARQ
;
A
#
# COMPACT_ATOMS: atom_id res chain seq x y z
N MET A 1 -2.28 63.38 -21.46
CA MET A 1 -3.09 62.17 -21.58
C MET A 1 -2.25 60.97 -21.04
N ARG A 2 -2.49 60.55 -19.81
CA ARG A 2 -1.79 59.39 -19.21
C ARG A 2 -2.68 58.18 -19.40
N PHE A 3 -2.23 57.23 -20.23
CA PHE A 3 -2.87 55.93 -20.36
C PHE A 3 -2.52 55.06 -19.12
N PHE A 4 -3.50 54.74 -18.31
CA PHE A 4 -3.40 53.67 -17.30
C PHE A 4 -3.61 52.32 -18.03
N LEU A 5 -2.55 51.53 -18.11
CA LEU A 5 -2.66 50.13 -18.50
C LEU A 5 -3.23 49.36 -17.31
N LEU A 6 -4.49 48.93 -17.37
CA LEU A 6 -5.05 47.94 -16.48
C LEU A 6 -4.46 46.56 -16.87
N LEU A 7 -3.50 46.06 -16.10
CA LEU A 7 -3.15 44.64 -16.14
C LEU A 7 -4.34 43.89 -15.56
N ALA A 8 -5.14 43.28 -16.42
CA ALA A 8 -6.09 42.23 -16.01
C ALA A 8 -5.26 41.02 -15.60
N CYS A 9 -5.11 40.76 -14.29
CA CYS A 9 -4.71 39.47 -13.79
C CYS A 9 -5.79 38.47 -14.22
N ALA A 10 -5.49 37.66 -15.24
CA ALA A 10 -6.26 36.47 -15.51
C ALA A 10 -6.09 35.56 -14.27
N GLY A 11 -7.05 35.60 -13.35
CA GLY A 11 -7.12 34.66 -12.24
C GLY A 11 -7.12 33.25 -12.83
N SER A 12 -6.21 32.42 -12.37
CA SER A 12 -6.18 31.00 -12.75
C SER A 12 -7.55 30.39 -12.43
N LEU A 13 -8.13 29.68 -13.40
CA LEU A 13 -9.38 28.91 -13.28
C LEU A 13 -9.26 27.72 -12.29
N PHE A 14 -8.09 27.51 -11.71
CA PHE A 14 -7.78 26.43 -10.78
C PHE A 14 -7.76 26.96 -9.34
N GLY A 15 -8.33 26.15 -8.43
CA GLY A 15 -8.34 26.47 -7.02
C GLY A 15 -6.96 26.33 -6.37
N GLU A 16 -6.77 27.02 -5.24
CA GLU A 16 -5.57 26.89 -4.42
C GLU A 16 -5.42 25.45 -3.91
N PHE A 17 -4.21 24.86 -4.01
CA PHE A 17 -3.94 23.55 -3.44
C PHE A 17 -4.10 23.56 -1.93
N ARG A 18 -4.87 22.63 -1.43
CA ARG A 18 -5.17 22.44 -0.01
C ARG A 18 -4.88 21.01 0.39
N ALA A 19 -4.38 20.82 1.59
CA ALA A 19 -4.17 19.50 2.18
C ALA A 19 -4.68 19.48 3.62
N GLY A 20 -5.10 18.31 4.06
CA GLY A 20 -5.49 18.03 5.44
C GLY A 20 -5.09 16.64 5.85
N ALA A 21 -4.89 16.41 7.14
CA ALA A 21 -4.47 15.12 7.69
C ALA A 21 -5.20 14.83 8.98
N PHE A 22 -5.62 13.57 9.14
CA PHE A 22 -6.21 13.09 10.38
C PHE A 22 -5.99 11.59 10.53
N LYS A 23 -5.88 11.11 11.77
CA LYS A 23 -5.73 9.68 12.08
C LYS A 23 -6.65 9.24 13.20
N THR A 24 -7.06 7.98 13.15
CA THR A 24 -7.86 7.33 14.20
C THR A 24 -7.23 6.00 14.57
N VAL A 25 -7.38 5.61 15.83
CA VAL A 25 -6.94 4.28 16.30
C VAL A 25 -7.92 3.23 15.79
N ILE A 26 -7.37 2.12 15.25
CA ILE A 26 -8.11 0.94 14.81
C ILE A 26 -7.68 -0.33 15.56
N THR A 27 -6.89 -0.21 16.63
CA THR A 27 -6.48 -1.34 17.46
C THR A 27 -7.70 -2.07 18.01
N PRO A 28 -7.78 -3.42 17.85
CA PRO A 28 -8.90 -4.19 18.41
C PRO A 28 -8.84 -4.18 19.95
N PRO A 29 -9.99 -4.12 20.62
CA PRO A 29 -10.03 -4.39 22.05
C PRO A 29 -9.76 -5.88 22.29
N LEU A 30 -8.78 -6.19 23.14
CA LEU A 30 -8.54 -7.57 23.59
C LEU A 30 -9.44 -7.85 24.79
N GLN A 31 -10.39 -8.78 24.65
CA GLN A 31 -11.37 -9.14 25.66
C GLN A 31 -11.34 -10.64 25.94
N ASP A 32 -11.51 -11.03 27.18
CA ASP A 32 -11.59 -12.45 27.56
C ASP A 32 -12.77 -13.14 26.84
N GLY A 33 -12.48 -14.31 26.27
CA GLY A 33 -13.48 -15.11 25.54
C GLY A 33 -13.75 -14.68 24.09
N HIS A 34 -13.10 -13.61 23.60
CA HIS A 34 -13.20 -13.13 22.21
C HIS A 34 -11.81 -13.11 21.56
N PRO A 35 -11.35 -14.24 20.97
CA PRO A 35 -10.02 -14.32 20.38
C PRO A 35 -9.91 -13.40 19.17
N VAL A 36 -8.85 -12.59 19.13
CA VAL A 36 -8.45 -11.82 17.95
C VAL A 36 -7.41 -12.66 17.21
N TYR A 37 -7.80 -13.24 16.06
CA TYR A 37 -6.88 -13.97 15.20
C TYR A 37 -6.02 -12.99 14.40
N MET A 38 -4.71 -13.23 14.36
CA MET A 38 -3.75 -12.37 13.68
C MET A 38 -3.48 -12.87 12.27
N ALA A 39 -3.45 -11.95 11.33
CA ALA A 39 -3.25 -12.22 9.90
C ALA A 39 -1.77 -12.44 9.51
N GLY A 40 -1.54 -12.87 8.29
CA GLY A 40 -0.24 -12.87 7.59
C GLY A 40 0.58 -14.14 7.70
N PHE A 41 0.39 -14.96 8.76
CA PHE A 41 1.08 -16.23 8.95
C PHE A 41 0.08 -17.39 9.15
N GLY A 42 0.46 -18.46 9.82
CA GLY A 42 -0.40 -19.65 9.97
C GLY A 42 -1.66 -19.42 10.82
N HIS A 43 -2.55 -20.43 10.81
CA HIS A 43 -3.79 -20.41 11.58
C HIS A 43 -3.56 -20.40 13.10
N ASN A 44 -4.62 -20.01 13.83
CA ASN A 44 -4.69 -20.01 15.29
C ASN A 44 -3.65 -19.15 15.99
N ARG A 45 -3.16 -18.13 15.33
CA ARG A 45 -2.31 -17.11 15.95
C ARG A 45 -3.19 -16.07 16.64
N VAL A 46 -3.38 -16.20 17.96
CA VAL A 46 -4.27 -15.34 18.75
C VAL A 46 -3.47 -14.25 19.43
N ALA A 47 -3.93 -13.01 19.33
CA ALA A 47 -3.32 -11.86 20.00
C ALA A 47 -3.49 -11.97 21.52
N VAL A 48 -2.39 -11.75 22.25
CA VAL A 48 -2.37 -11.81 23.74
C VAL A 48 -2.15 -10.44 24.38
N SER A 49 -1.60 -9.48 23.64
CA SER A 49 -1.37 -8.10 24.11
C SER A 49 -1.21 -7.15 22.93
N VAL A 50 -1.21 -5.86 23.23
CA VAL A 50 -0.92 -4.78 22.28
C VAL A 50 0.43 -4.17 22.65
N HIS A 51 1.36 -4.14 21.69
CA HIS A 51 2.65 -3.44 21.85
C HIS A 51 2.51 -1.97 21.47
N ASP A 52 1.86 -1.70 20.33
CA ASP A 52 1.58 -0.34 19.84
C ASP A 52 0.26 -0.33 19.04
N ASP A 53 -0.35 0.86 18.97
CA ASP A 53 -1.63 1.04 18.31
C ASP A 53 -1.52 0.90 16.79
N LEU A 54 -2.56 0.32 16.19
CA LEU A 54 -2.83 0.34 14.76
C LEU A 54 -3.66 1.59 14.41
N TYR A 55 -3.39 2.20 13.26
CA TYR A 55 -4.04 3.43 12.85
C TYR A 55 -4.67 3.33 11.45
N ALA A 56 -5.75 4.10 11.24
CA ALA A 56 -6.14 4.60 9.94
C ALA A 56 -5.62 6.04 9.83
N ARG A 57 -4.77 6.32 8.83
CA ARG A 57 -4.11 7.61 8.58
C ARG A 57 -4.55 8.13 7.23
N CYS A 58 -5.35 9.22 7.21
CA CYS A 58 -5.94 9.75 5.99
C CYS A 58 -5.36 11.12 5.64
N LEU A 59 -5.03 11.32 4.37
CA LEU A 59 -4.66 12.59 3.76
C LEU A 59 -5.77 13.03 2.82
N ALA A 60 -6.24 14.25 2.98
CA ALA A 60 -7.18 14.90 2.05
C ALA A 60 -6.45 15.91 1.18
N PHE A 61 -6.84 15.96 -0.09
CA PHE A 61 -6.29 16.87 -1.10
C PHE A 61 -7.43 17.55 -1.85
N SER A 62 -7.26 18.83 -2.17
CA SER A 62 -8.22 19.59 -2.99
C SER A 62 -7.51 20.68 -3.79
N SER A 63 -8.01 20.92 -5.01
CA SER A 63 -7.60 22.00 -5.89
C SER A 63 -8.83 22.70 -6.52
N GLY A 64 -9.92 22.80 -5.74
CA GLY A 64 -11.18 23.44 -6.18
C GLY A 64 -12.17 22.49 -6.86
N GLN A 65 -11.85 21.20 -7.01
CA GLN A 65 -12.73 20.14 -7.47
C GLN A 65 -13.18 19.25 -6.29
N LYS A 66 -13.88 18.14 -6.59
CA LYS A 66 -14.23 17.16 -5.58
C LYS A 66 -12.96 16.70 -4.85
N PRO A 67 -12.89 16.79 -3.52
CA PRO A 67 -11.70 16.38 -2.79
C PRO A 67 -11.38 14.90 -2.98
N LEU A 68 -10.09 14.58 -2.91
CA LEU A 68 -9.57 13.21 -2.86
C LEU A 68 -9.05 12.94 -1.45
N VAL A 69 -9.41 11.78 -0.89
CA VAL A 69 -8.86 11.28 0.38
C VAL A 69 -8.13 9.97 0.11
N VAL A 70 -6.88 9.87 0.55
CA VAL A 70 -6.09 8.65 0.53
C VAL A 70 -5.83 8.24 1.97
N CYS A 71 -6.39 7.11 2.38
CA CYS A 71 -6.23 6.51 3.69
C CYS A 71 -5.30 5.31 3.62
N GLU A 72 -4.33 5.24 4.53
CA GLU A 72 -3.50 4.07 4.80
C GLU A 72 -3.92 3.47 6.13
N VAL A 73 -4.08 2.15 6.17
CA VAL A 73 -4.49 1.44 7.39
C VAL A 73 -3.46 0.38 7.78
N ASP A 74 -3.16 0.28 9.08
CA ASP A 74 -2.22 -0.72 9.61
C ASP A 74 -2.91 -2.09 9.73
N LEU A 75 -3.21 -2.70 8.58
CA LEU A 75 -3.87 -4.00 8.43
C LEU A 75 -3.20 -4.79 7.31
N ILE A 76 -3.47 -6.11 7.29
CA ILE A 76 -3.01 -7.00 6.23
C ILE A 76 -3.63 -6.65 4.88
N GLY A 77 -4.90 -6.27 4.85
CA GLY A 77 -5.69 -5.93 3.69
C GLY A 77 -7.14 -5.68 4.04
N LEU A 78 -7.86 -5.03 3.14
CA LEU A 78 -9.32 -4.88 3.19
C LEU A 78 -9.92 -5.21 1.84
N PHE A 79 -11.03 -5.94 1.83
CA PHE A 79 -11.76 -6.21 0.59
C PHE A 79 -12.55 -4.99 0.11
N LEU A 80 -12.78 -4.94 -1.19
CA LEU A 80 -13.53 -3.87 -1.87
C LEU A 80 -14.88 -3.57 -1.19
N ASP A 81 -15.57 -4.59 -0.65
CA ASP A 81 -16.85 -4.39 0.04
C ASP A 81 -16.71 -3.48 1.26
N ASP A 82 -15.72 -3.69 2.12
CA ASP A 82 -15.45 -2.84 3.26
C ASP A 82 -15.01 -1.43 2.81
N VAL A 83 -14.21 -1.31 1.75
CA VAL A 83 -13.83 -0.02 1.15
C VAL A 83 -15.06 0.74 0.61
N GLN A 84 -16.00 0.06 -0.04
CA GLN A 84 -17.24 0.68 -0.50
C GLN A 84 -18.12 1.15 0.66
N ARG A 85 -18.13 0.42 1.79
CA ARG A 85 -18.81 0.87 3.01
C ARG A 85 -18.20 2.17 3.56
N VAL A 86 -16.86 2.31 3.53
CA VAL A 86 -16.19 3.58 3.88
C VAL A 86 -16.64 4.70 2.92
N ARG A 87 -16.59 4.47 1.60
CA ARG A 87 -16.99 5.43 0.56
C ARG A 87 -18.43 5.92 0.75
N THR A 88 -19.34 5.01 1.10
CA THR A 88 -20.73 5.36 1.38
C THR A 88 -20.89 6.32 2.57
N LYS A 89 -19.98 6.25 3.55
CA LYS A 89 -19.97 7.13 4.73
C LYS A 89 -19.28 8.48 4.48
N VAL A 90 -18.59 8.64 3.33
CA VAL A 90 -17.82 9.85 2.94
C VAL A 90 -18.21 10.27 1.51
N PRO A 91 -19.47 10.60 1.22
CA PRO A 91 -19.97 10.81 -0.15
C PRO A 91 -19.39 12.07 -0.83
N ASP A 92 -18.91 13.04 -0.03
CA ASP A 92 -18.45 14.34 -0.52
C ASP A 92 -17.00 14.31 -1.06
N ALA A 93 -16.35 13.17 -1.04
CA ALA A 93 -14.98 12.99 -1.54
C ALA A 93 -14.83 11.69 -2.33
N ASP A 94 -13.82 11.62 -3.18
CA ASP A 94 -13.29 10.35 -3.66
C ASP A 94 -12.40 9.76 -2.58
N VAL A 95 -12.59 8.48 -2.24
CA VAL A 95 -11.85 7.83 -1.15
C VAL A 95 -11.11 6.61 -1.66
N VAL A 96 -9.81 6.60 -1.44
CA VAL A 96 -8.92 5.45 -1.61
C VAL A 96 -8.56 4.95 -0.22
N VAL A 97 -8.64 3.64 0.00
CA VAL A 97 -8.13 2.98 1.20
C VAL A 97 -7.10 1.97 0.76
N ALA A 98 -5.90 2.06 1.30
CA ALA A 98 -4.82 1.11 1.10
C ALA A 98 -4.36 0.56 2.46
N SER A 99 -3.68 -0.56 2.45
CA SER A 99 -3.19 -1.22 3.66
C SER A 99 -1.66 -1.26 3.67
N THR A 100 -1.06 -1.07 4.85
CA THR A 100 0.39 -1.24 5.03
C THR A 100 0.85 -2.68 4.81
N HIS A 101 -0.08 -3.64 4.85
CA HIS A 101 0.17 -5.07 4.81
C HIS A 101 0.83 -5.61 6.07
N VAL A 102 0.56 -5.02 7.21
CA VAL A 102 1.13 -5.48 8.48
C VAL A 102 0.63 -6.88 8.85
N HIS A 103 1.57 -7.77 9.19
CA HIS A 103 1.28 -9.14 9.60
C HIS A 103 1.02 -9.28 11.10
N GLU A 104 1.04 -8.18 11.84
CA GLU A 104 0.85 -8.16 13.30
C GLU A 104 -0.49 -7.53 13.70
N GLY A 105 -1.42 -7.42 12.75
CA GLY A 105 -2.79 -6.96 12.93
C GLY A 105 -3.82 -8.10 12.91
N PRO A 106 -5.11 -7.77 13.17
CA PRO A 106 -6.21 -8.74 13.10
C PRO A 106 -6.48 -9.29 11.70
N ASP A 107 -7.04 -10.50 11.63
CA ASP A 107 -7.55 -11.07 10.38
C ASP A 107 -8.82 -10.35 9.93
N THR A 108 -8.69 -9.47 8.96
CA THR A 108 -9.78 -8.74 8.32
C THR A 108 -10.29 -9.43 7.04
N MET A 109 -9.62 -10.51 6.61
CA MET A 109 -9.85 -11.18 5.33
C MET A 109 -10.41 -12.62 5.47
N GLY A 110 -10.29 -13.23 6.66
CA GLY A 110 -10.86 -14.54 6.96
C GLY A 110 -9.96 -15.74 6.64
N LEU A 111 -8.69 -15.50 6.37
CA LEU A 111 -7.76 -16.56 5.95
C LEU A 111 -6.97 -17.15 7.12
N TRP A 112 -6.92 -16.50 8.27
CA TRP A 112 -6.05 -16.87 9.40
C TRP A 112 -6.80 -17.20 10.70
N GLY A 113 -8.01 -17.75 10.57
CA GLY A 113 -8.84 -18.15 11.70
C GLY A 113 -8.29 -19.31 12.54
N PRO A 114 -9.12 -19.94 13.37
CA PRO A 114 -8.70 -20.97 14.33
C PRO A 114 -8.15 -22.23 13.67
N ALA A 115 -8.57 -22.54 12.45
CA ALA A 115 -8.09 -23.66 11.65
C ALA A 115 -8.33 -23.41 10.16
N ALA A 116 -7.71 -24.21 9.30
CA ALA A 116 -7.98 -24.18 7.86
C ALA A 116 -9.49 -24.35 7.58
N GLY A 117 -10.04 -23.50 6.72
CA GLY A 117 -11.47 -23.50 6.39
C GLY A 117 -12.37 -22.83 7.45
N GLN A 118 -11.80 -22.15 8.42
CA GLN A 118 -12.54 -21.36 9.41
C GLN A 118 -12.08 -19.91 9.37
N SER A 119 -13.03 -18.98 9.21
CA SER A 119 -12.77 -17.54 9.13
C SER A 119 -12.24 -16.98 10.45
N GLY A 120 -11.23 -16.12 10.38
CA GLY A 120 -10.76 -15.34 11.53
C GLY A 120 -11.40 -13.95 11.61
N ILE A 121 -12.27 -13.58 10.67
CA ILE A 121 -12.94 -12.27 10.69
C ILE A 121 -13.84 -12.14 11.92
N ASP A 122 -13.67 -11.03 12.63
CA ASP A 122 -14.67 -10.49 13.54
C ASP A 122 -15.45 -9.37 12.82
N ASP A 123 -16.74 -9.61 12.53
CA ASP A 123 -17.60 -8.66 11.82
C ASP A 123 -17.81 -7.34 12.58
N ALA A 124 -17.80 -7.40 13.92
CA ALA A 124 -17.89 -6.20 14.75
C ALA A 124 -16.61 -5.36 14.62
N TYR A 125 -15.46 -6.02 14.63
CA TYR A 125 -14.18 -5.35 14.42
C TYR A 125 -14.06 -4.75 13.01
N ASN A 126 -14.39 -5.51 11.95
CA ASN A 126 -14.35 -4.96 10.59
C ASN A 126 -15.31 -3.76 10.44
N SER A 127 -16.49 -3.81 11.08
CA SER A 127 -17.42 -2.66 11.08
C SER A 127 -16.84 -1.47 11.83
N PHE A 128 -16.21 -1.69 12.97
CA PHE A 128 -15.49 -0.66 13.71
C PHE A 128 -14.38 -0.03 12.87
N VAL A 129 -13.56 -0.83 12.16
CA VAL A 129 -12.52 -0.34 11.26
C VAL A 129 -13.10 0.55 10.17
N VAL A 130 -14.19 0.13 9.50
CA VAL A 130 -14.90 0.94 8.49
C VAL A 130 -15.33 2.30 9.06
N ASP A 131 -15.89 2.32 10.28
CA ASP A 131 -16.32 3.55 10.94
C ASP A 131 -15.13 4.46 11.28
N ARG A 132 -14.05 3.89 11.77
CA ARG A 132 -12.82 4.63 12.12
C ARG A 132 -12.12 5.21 10.89
N ILE A 133 -12.06 4.46 9.77
CA ILE A 133 -11.52 4.98 8.50
C ILE A 133 -12.39 6.15 8.00
N ALA A 134 -13.71 5.99 8.02
CA ALA A 134 -14.63 7.07 7.61
C ALA A 134 -14.50 8.31 8.50
N GLU A 135 -14.29 8.14 9.81
CA GLU A 135 -14.00 9.23 10.74
C GLU A 135 -12.68 9.92 10.40
N ALA A 136 -11.61 9.14 10.15
CA ALA A 136 -10.31 9.69 9.77
C ALA A 136 -10.39 10.47 8.45
N ALA A 137 -11.11 9.94 7.45
CA ALA A 137 -11.33 10.61 6.18
C ALA A 137 -12.09 11.95 6.34
N LYS A 138 -13.17 11.97 7.12
CA LYS A 138 -13.91 13.20 7.44
C LYS A 138 -13.07 14.19 8.23
N GLY A 139 -12.26 13.72 9.18
CA GLY A 139 -11.33 14.55 9.94
C GLY A 139 -10.29 15.21 9.03
N ALA A 140 -9.71 14.45 8.09
CA ALA A 140 -8.78 14.99 7.10
C ALA A 140 -9.44 16.02 6.17
N LEU A 141 -10.69 15.80 5.73
CA LEU A 141 -11.46 16.77 4.94
C LEU A 141 -11.73 18.06 5.74
N ALA A 142 -12.10 17.93 7.00
CA ALA A 142 -12.36 19.09 7.88
C ALA A 142 -11.08 19.88 8.19
N ALA A 143 -9.91 19.24 8.13
CA ALA A 143 -8.60 19.85 8.33
C ALA A 143 -7.98 20.44 7.05
N LEU A 144 -8.69 20.47 5.91
CA LEU A 144 -8.20 21.03 4.66
C LEU A 144 -7.82 22.50 4.84
N GLU A 145 -6.55 22.83 4.65
CA GLU A 145 -6.01 24.19 4.65
C GLU A 145 -5.11 24.42 3.44
N PRO A 146 -4.87 25.67 3.02
CA PRO A 146 -3.92 25.97 1.96
C PRO A 146 -2.54 25.45 2.31
N ALA A 147 -1.94 24.70 1.36
CA ALA A 147 -0.70 24.00 1.59
C ALA A 147 0.28 24.12 0.42
N THR A 148 1.56 24.00 0.73
CA THR A 148 2.64 23.89 -0.25
C THR A 148 3.12 22.44 -0.28
N PRO A 149 2.91 21.70 -1.37
CA PRO A 149 3.50 20.38 -1.57
C PRO A 149 4.96 20.49 -1.98
N ALA A 150 5.80 19.58 -1.48
CA ALA A 150 7.18 19.41 -1.93
C ALA A 150 7.50 17.94 -2.06
N LEU A 151 8.31 17.56 -3.04
CA LEU A 151 8.65 16.19 -3.36
C LEU A 151 10.16 15.97 -3.38
N ALA A 152 10.57 14.79 -2.94
CA ALA A 152 11.93 14.30 -3.08
C ALA A 152 11.92 12.82 -3.45
N LEU A 153 12.96 12.38 -4.20
CA LEU A 153 13.24 11.00 -4.53
C LEU A 153 14.58 10.63 -3.93
N VAL A 154 14.64 9.50 -3.27
CA VAL A 154 15.88 8.91 -2.72
C VAL A 154 16.13 7.57 -3.39
N HIS A 155 17.36 7.39 -3.87
CA HIS A 155 17.91 6.08 -4.17
C HIS A 155 19.03 5.82 -3.16
N SER A 156 18.94 4.76 -2.40
CA SER A 156 19.95 4.40 -1.42
C SER A 156 20.16 2.89 -1.41
N ALA A 157 21.40 2.47 -1.61
CA ALA A 157 21.77 1.06 -1.48
C ALA A 157 21.51 0.49 -0.06
N GLU A 158 21.29 1.35 0.93
CA GLU A 158 20.88 0.92 2.26
C GLU A 158 19.48 0.30 2.24
N LEU A 159 18.55 0.80 1.40
CA LEU A 159 17.20 0.26 1.28
C LEU A 159 17.20 -1.21 0.86
N ASP A 160 18.11 -1.59 -0.04
CA ASP A 160 18.25 -2.98 -0.49
C ASP A 160 18.70 -3.92 0.65
N THR A 161 19.43 -3.40 1.64
CA THR A 161 19.87 -4.20 2.79
C THR A 161 18.75 -4.54 3.77
N PHE A 162 17.59 -3.91 3.63
CA PHE A 162 16.41 -4.15 4.46
C PHE A 162 15.45 -5.18 3.88
N ILE A 163 15.76 -5.69 2.69
CA ILE A 163 14.94 -6.62 1.94
C ILE A 163 15.73 -7.91 1.73
N ASP A 164 15.10 -9.05 1.97
CA ASP A 164 15.55 -10.38 1.57
C ASP A 164 14.50 -10.93 0.61
N ASP A 165 14.74 -10.74 -0.69
CA ASP A 165 13.87 -11.30 -1.73
C ASP A 165 14.29 -12.73 -1.99
N THR A 166 13.41 -13.67 -1.67
CA THR A 166 13.70 -15.10 -1.75
C THR A 166 13.20 -15.76 -3.04
N ARG A 167 12.52 -15.01 -3.91
CA ARG A 167 12.00 -15.51 -5.19
C ARG A 167 12.74 -14.88 -6.38
N PRO A 168 13.36 -15.68 -7.26
CA PRO A 168 13.96 -15.16 -8.48
C PRO A 168 12.91 -14.75 -9.54
N PRO A 169 13.19 -13.71 -10.36
CA PRO A 169 14.38 -12.86 -10.31
C PRO A 169 14.35 -11.94 -9.09
N VAL A 170 15.53 -11.59 -8.55
CA VAL A 170 15.62 -10.61 -7.46
C VAL A 170 15.54 -9.21 -8.06
N VAL A 171 14.39 -8.57 -7.88
CA VAL A 171 14.12 -7.19 -8.33
C VAL A 171 13.57 -6.37 -7.19
N HIS A 172 14.18 -5.22 -6.91
CA HIS A 172 13.70 -4.25 -5.93
C HIS A 172 13.23 -2.98 -6.64
N ASP A 173 12.17 -2.35 -6.15
CA ASP A 173 11.84 -0.98 -6.53
C ASP A 173 12.78 -0.04 -5.75
N PRO A 174 13.74 0.66 -6.42
CA PRO A 174 14.77 1.43 -5.74
C PRO A 174 14.26 2.75 -5.17
N ASP A 175 13.01 3.12 -5.46
CA ASP A 175 12.48 4.44 -5.15
C ASP A 175 11.97 4.52 -3.71
N LEU A 176 12.49 5.48 -2.93
CA LEU A 176 11.83 6.01 -1.76
C LEU A 176 11.42 7.45 -2.09
N ILE A 177 10.11 7.69 -2.22
CA ILE A 177 9.56 8.99 -2.60
C ILE A 177 8.90 9.64 -1.39
N VAL A 178 9.24 10.90 -1.14
CA VAL A 178 8.75 11.69 -0.01
C VAL A 178 7.87 12.82 -0.54
N LEU A 179 6.60 12.85 -0.12
CA LEU A 179 5.67 13.96 -0.34
C LEU A 179 5.47 14.71 0.98
N MET A 180 5.89 15.97 1.01
CA MET A 180 5.70 16.86 2.14
C MET A 180 4.56 17.83 1.89
N LEU A 181 3.73 18.05 2.90
CA LEU A 181 2.62 18.99 2.88
C LEU A 181 2.83 20.00 4.02
N THR A 182 3.04 21.27 3.67
CA THR A 182 3.32 22.32 4.63
C THR A 182 2.25 23.41 4.54
N GLY A 183 1.64 23.74 5.67
CA GLY A 183 0.66 24.80 5.78
C GLY A 183 1.27 26.20 5.55
N LYS A 184 0.43 27.21 5.33
CA LYS A 184 0.87 28.59 5.14
C LYS A 184 1.60 29.18 6.35
N ASP A 185 1.35 28.67 7.54
CA ASP A 185 2.04 29.05 8.77
C ASP A 185 3.44 28.41 8.90
N GLY A 186 3.86 27.64 7.91
CA GLY A 186 5.13 26.91 7.87
C GLY A 186 5.14 25.60 8.65
N LYS A 187 4.04 25.23 9.31
CA LYS A 187 3.97 23.95 10.01
C LYS A 187 3.72 22.79 9.05
N ARG A 188 4.29 21.65 9.39
CA ARG A 188 4.07 20.41 8.65
C ARG A 188 2.65 19.91 8.92
N ILE A 189 1.85 19.73 7.85
CA ILE A 189 0.55 19.06 7.91
C ILE A 189 0.81 17.55 7.95
N ALA A 190 1.55 17.05 6.95
CA ALA A 190 1.91 15.64 6.86
C ALA A 190 3.16 15.42 6.01
N THR A 191 3.76 14.23 6.18
CA THR A 191 4.80 13.69 5.29
C THR A 191 4.40 12.27 4.92
N ALA A 192 4.10 12.04 3.63
CA ALA A 192 3.87 10.71 3.10
C ALA A 192 5.15 10.18 2.43
N VAL A 193 5.44 8.90 2.67
CA VAL A 193 6.58 8.20 2.08
C VAL A 193 6.07 6.97 1.36
N ASN A 194 6.48 6.79 0.10
CA ASN A 194 6.20 5.57 -0.66
C ASN A 194 7.47 4.75 -0.77
N TRP A 195 7.41 3.51 -0.31
CA TRP A 195 8.48 2.51 -0.39
C TRP A 195 7.88 1.12 -0.25
N ALA A 196 8.55 0.09 -0.78
CA ALA A 196 8.02 -1.27 -0.85
C ALA A 196 8.80 -2.21 0.08
N ASN A 197 8.13 -2.74 1.11
CA ASN A 197 8.61 -3.86 1.92
C ASN A 197 7.48 -4.41 2.80
N HIS A 198 7.47 -5.72 3.08
CA HIS A 198 6.49 -6.33 3.98
C HIS A 198 6.70 -5.87 5.43
N PRO A 199 5.67 -5.40 6.14
CA PRO A 199 5.73 -5.18 7.59
C PRO A 199 5.48 -6.48 8.36
N GLU A 200 6.54 -7.30 8.48
CA GLU A 200 6.47 -8.64 9.09
C GLU A 200 7.76 -9.01 9.87
N THR A 201 8.52 -7.99 10.33
CA THR A 201 9.82 -8.19 11.00
C THR A 201 9.76 -9.07 12.24
N LEU A 202 8.57 -9.15 12.89
CA LEU A 202 8.35 -9.89 14.13
C LEU A 202 8.11 -11.39 13.90
N GLY A 203 7.71 -11.76 12.66
CA GLY A 203 7.57 -13.15 12.24
C GLY A 203 6.42 -13.93 12.90
N SER A 204 6.27 -15.17 12.49
CA SER A 204 5.09 -16.01 12.79
C SER A 204 4.83 -16.32 14.25
N ARG A 205 5.83 -16.16 15.13
CA ARG A 205 5.70 -16.47 16.56
C ARG A 205 5.26 -15.30 17.43
N ASN A 206 5.24 -14.09 16.87
CA ASN A 206 4.74 -12.93 17.60
C ASN A 206 3.22 -13.05 17.79
N THR A 207 2.75 -12.74 19.00
CA THR A 207 1.33 -12.68 19.37
C THR A 207 0.94 -11.32 19.98
N GLN A 208 1.77 -10.31 19.76
CA GLN A 208 1.46 -8.93 20.17
C GLN A 208 0.99 -8.14 18.93
N ILE A 209 -0.14 -7.46 19.07
CA ILE A 209 -0.59 -6.50 18.06
C ILE A 209 0.44 -5.38 17.95
N SER A 210 0.84 -5.05 16.73
CA SER A 210 1.80 -4.00 16.42
C SER A 210 1.64 -3.54 14.98
N ALA A 211 1.90 -2.25 14.70
CA ALA A 211 2.05 -1.76 13.33
C ALA A 211 3.38 -2.16 12.70
N ASP A 212 4.20 -3.03 13.35
CA ASP A 212 5.52 -3.44 12.93
C ASP A 212 6.44 -2.22 12.67
N TYR A 213 7.39 -2.27 11.71
CA TYR A 213 8.30 -1.17 11.45
C TYR A 213 7.59 0.15 11.02
N PRO A 214 6.42 0.16 10.37
CA PRO A 214 5.66 1.39 10.15
C PRO A 214 5.35 2.16 11.43
N GLY A 215 5.04 1.49 12.55
CA GLY A 215 4.81 2.15 13.83
C GLY A 215 6.01 2.95 14.33
N PHE A 216 7.21 2.37 14.24
CA PHE A 216 8.47 3.05 14.58
C PHE A 216 8.83 4.14 13.58
N PHE A 217 8.56 3.91 12.29
CA PHE A 217 8.72 4.92 11.24
C PHE A 217 7.86 6.14 11.51
N TYR A 218 6.56 5.98 11.79
CA TYR A 218 5.65 7.10 12.09
C TYR A 218 6.17 7.92 13.27
N LYS A 219 6.44 7.25 14.38
CA LYS A 219 6.92 7.90 15.60
C LYS A 219 8.20 8.71 15.36
N ARG A 220 9.16 8.13 14.63
CA ARG A 220 10.45 8.76 14.33
C ARG A 220 10.29 9.96 13.40
N LEU A 221 9.52 9.81 12.31
CA LEU A 221 9.37 10.86 11.30
C LEU A 221 8.55 12.03 11.86
N GLU A 222 7.45 11.75 12.59
CA GLU A 222 6.65 12.77 13.27
C GLU A 222 7.49 13.57 14.29
N ALA A 223 8.38 12.90 15.03
CA ALA A 223 9.28 13.58 15.96
C ALA A 223 10.31 14.48 15.26
N LYS A 224 10.78 14.12 14.06
CA LYS A 224 11.79 14.88 13.31
C LYS A 224 11.21 16.05 12.52
N LEU A 225 10.06 15.85 11.87
CA LEU A 225 9.51 16.81 10.90
C LEU A 225 8.23 17.51 11.38
N GLY A 226 7.59 16.99 12.43
CA GLY A 226 6.24 17.38 12.83
C GLY A 226 5.19 16.87 11.84
N GLY A 227 3.92 17.19 12.10
CA GLY A 227 2.79 16.75 11.30
C GLY A 227 2.54 15.23 11.40
N MET A 228 1.69 14.70 10.55
CA MET A 228 1.36 13.28 10.49
C MET A 228 2.25 12.56 9.47
N ALA A 229 2.86 11.45 9.86
CA ALA A 229 3.58 10.56 8.94
C ALA A 229 2.63 9.52 8.33
N VAL A 230 2.83 9.18 7.06
CA VAL A 230 2.12 8.10 6.34
C VAL A 230 3.16 7.29 5.57
N LEU A 231 3.04 5.97 5.61
CA LEU A 231 3.86 5.06 4.79
C LEU A 231 2.94 4.36 3.79
N TRP A 232 3.02 4.74 2.53
CA TRP A 232 2.33 4.06 1.43
C TRP A 232 3.18 2.90 0.93
N ASN A 233 2.70 1.68 1.13
CA ASN A 233 3.43 0.50 0.69
C ASN A 233 3.36 0.35 -0.82
N GLY A 234 4.46 -0.08 -1.42
CA GLY A 234 4.62 -0.19 -2.88
C GLY A 234 4.33 -1.61 -3.42
N ALA A 235 5.15 -2.03 -4.36
CA ALA A 235 5.11 -3.37 -4.95
C ALA A 235 5.85 -4.36 -4.03
N VAL A 236 5.11 -5.04 -3.15
CA VAL A 236 5.68 -5.93 -2.11
C VAL A 236 5.67 -7.40 -2.49
N GLY A 237 5.10 -7.77 -3.63
CA GLY A 237 5.14 -9.14 -4.13
C GLY A 237 6.56 -9.67 -4.31
N GLY A 238 6.73 -10.94 -4.70
CA GLY A 238 8.05 -11.55 -4.84
C GLY A 238 8.76 -11.86 -3.52
N MET A 239 8.05 -11.79 -2.39
CA MET A 239 8.59 -11.97 -1.03
C MET A 239 9.61 -10.90 -0.63
N GLN A 240 9.34 -9.64 -1.02
CA GLN A 240 10.11 -8.50 -0.52
C GLN A 240 9.88 -8.31 0.98
N SER A 241 10.72 -8.93 1.78
CA SER A 241 10.53 -9.09 3.21
C SER A 241 11.77 -8.68 4.00
N PRO A 242 11.61 -8.12 5.19
CA PRO A 242 12.73 -7.92 6.10
C PRO A 242 13.11 -9.22 6.84
N LEU A 243 12.31 -10.29 6.74
CA LEU A 243 12.66 -11.60 7.30
C LEU A 243 13.90 -12.14 6.58
N GLY A 244 14.92 -12.56 7.35
CA GLY A 244 16.21 -12.98 6.77
C GLY A 244 17.21 -11.84 6.54
N ALA A 245 16.75 -10.60 6.30
CA ALA A 245 17.62 -9.45 6.08
C ALA A 245 18.55 -9.19 7.29
N LYS A 246 19.85 -9.00 7.02
CA LYS A 246 20.91 -8.87 8.04
C LYS A 246 21.10 -7.42 8.50
N ILE A 247 20.11 -6.89 9.21
CA ILE A 247 20.07 -5.50 9.66
C ILE A 247 21.05 -5.30 10.82
N LYS A 248 22.02 -4.39 10.66
CA LYS A 248 22.97 -4.04 11.72
C LYS A 248 22.35 -3.10 12.75
N ASP A 249 22.53 -3.44 14.03
CA ASP A 249 22.19 -2.52 15.12
C ASP A 249 23.28 -1.44 15.22
N PRO A 250 22.94 -0.14 14.99
CA PRO A 250 23.91 0.94 15.04
C PRO A 250 24.51 1.16 16.45
N ALA A 251 23.83 0.69 17.51
CA ALA A 251 24.33 0.84 18.88
C ALA A 251 25.41 -0.19 19.25
N THR A 252 25.34 -1.38 18.66
CA THR A 252 26.26 -2.50 19.00
C THR A 252 27.17 -2.91 17.87
N GLY A 253 26.84 -2.55 16.62
CA GLY A 253 27.52 -3.00 15.40
C GLY A 253 27.24 -4.44 15.01
N SER A 254 26.48 -5.20 15.81
CA SER A 254 26.10 -6.58 15.54
C SER A 254 24.81 -6.65 14.70
N ILE A 255 24.53 -7.82 14.11
CA ILE A 255 23.24 -8.06 13.45
C ILE A 255 22.16 -8.13 14.53
N ALA A 256 21.08 -7.39 14.34
CA ALA A 256 19.91 -7.43 15.22
C ALA A 256 19.28 -8.83 15.19
N ALA A 257 18.78 -9.27 16.35
CA ALA A 257 18.14 -10.59 16.47
C ALA A 257 16.89 -10.66 15.56
N GLU A 258 16.75 -11.76 14.86
CA GLU A 258 15.58 -12.05 14.01
C GLU A 258 14.30 -12.10 14.86
N ASN A 259 13.16 -11.68 14.29
CA ASN A 259 11.86 -11.68 14.95
C ASN A 259 11.88 -10.89 16.29
N SER A 260 12.48 -9.70 16.28
CA SER A 260 12.60 -8.87 17.49
C SER A 260 12.14 -7.44 17.26
N PHE A 261 11.52 -6.83 18.26
CA PHE A 261 11.18 -5.41 18.24
C PHE A 261 12.41 -4.50 18.04
N ARG A 262 13.61 -4.97 18.39
CA ARG A 262 14.82 -4.20 18.11
C ARG A 262 15.11 -4.11 16.62
N LYS A 263 15.00 -5.22 15.87
CA LYS A 263 15.11 -5.23 14.40
C LYS A 263 14.05 -4.34 13.77
N THR A 264 12.80 -4.49 14.19
CA THR A 264 11.64 -3.68 13.78
C THR A 264 11.91 -2.17 13.96
N GLN A 265 12.38 -1.79 15.16
CA GLN A 265 12.71 -0.41 15.51
C GLN A 265 13.80 0.15 14.60
N ILE A 266 14.90 -0.58 14.42
CA ILE A 266 16.03 -0.12 13.59
C ILE A 266 15.53 0.13 12.16
N LEU A 267 14.79 -0.80 11.58
CA LEU A 267 14.26 -0.68 10.23
C LEU A 267 13.37 0.56 10.09
N GLY A 268 12.35 0.69 10.94
CA GLY A 268 11.43 1.84 10.87
C GLY A 268 12.13 3.18 11.09
N GLU A 269 13.03 3.26 12.08
CA GLU A 269 13.79 4.48 12.34
C GLU A 269 14.75 4.85 11.20
N ARG A 270 15.39 3.88 10.55
CA ARG A 270 16.30 4.15 9.42
C ARG A 270 15.56 4.65 8.18
N ILE A 271 14.41 4.06 7.84
CA ILE A 271 13.56 4.56 6.74
C ILE A 271 13.10 5.99 7.05
N ALA A 272 12.68 6.26 8.28
CA ALA A 272 12.29 7.60 8.71
C ALA A 272 13.47 8.59 8.63
N ASP A 273 14.67 8.17 8.95
CA ASP A 273 15.87 9.01 8.86
C ASP A 273 16.21 9.35 7.40
N LEU A 274 16.17 8.37 6.49
CA LEU A 274 16.35 8.59 5.05
C LEU A 274 15.30 9.56 4.49
N ALA A 275 14.04 9.36 4.86
CA ALA A 275 12.94 10.25 4.45
C ALA A 275 13.12 11.67 5.01
N ALA A 276 13.53 11.82 6.27
CA ALA A 276 13.78 13.13 6.89
C ALA A 276 14.98 13.85 6.27
N ASP A 277 16.02 13.10 5.86
CA ASP A 277 17.18 13.66 5.15
C ASP A 277 16.77 14.14 3.75
N ALA A 278 15.99 13.35 3.02
CA ALA A 278 15.42 13.74 1.74
C ALA A 278 14.53 14.99 1.84
N ALA A 279 13.75 15.07 2.90
CA ALA A 279 12.87 16.22 3.15
C ALA A 279 13.60 17.56 3.18
N ARG A 280 14.91 17.57 3.53
CA ARG A 280 15.74 18.82 3.52
C ARG A 280 16.06 19.30 2.12
N SER A 281 16.08 18.42 1.14
CA SER A 281 16.36 18.73 -0.28
C SER A 281 15.11 18.72 -1.15
N ALA A 282 13.95 18.43 -0.56
CA ALA A 282 12.69 18.39 -1.30
C ALA A 282 12.36 19.75 -1.93
N GLN A 283 11.93 19.70 -3.18
CA GLN A 283 11.62 20.90 -3.94
C GLN A 283 10.11 21.16 -3.89
N PRO A 284 9.70 22.41 -3.58
CA PRO A 284 8.31 22.81 -3.74
C PRO A 284 7.84 22.60 -5.18
N VAL A 285 6.63 22.10 -5.33
CA VAL A 285 6.00 21.86 -6.63
C VAL A 285 4.64 22.55 -6.72
N GLY A 286 4.29 23.05 -7.89
CA GLY A 286 2.97 23.62 -8.15
C GLY A 286 2.00 22.47 -8.49
N ILE A 287 0.92 22.38 -7.73
CA ILE A 287 -0.21 21.50 -8.04
C ILE A 287 -1.46 22.36 -8.06
N ASP A 288 -2.13 22.42 -9.20
CA ASP A 288 -3.37 23.18 -9.41
C ASP A 288 -4.51 22.28 -9.93
N LYS A 289 -4.20 21.01 -10.27
CA LYS A 289 -5.17 20.02 -10.71
C LYS A 289 -4.89 18.68 -10.06
N ILE A 290 -5.95 18.04 -9.52
CA ILE A 290 -5.94 16.71 -8.95
C ILE A 290 -6.99 15.88 -9.68
N GLU A 291 -6.61 14.75 -10.22
CA GLU A 291 -7.50 13.84 -10.92
C GLU A 291 -7.38 12.44 -10.30
N PHE A 292 -8.53 11.83 -10.07
CA PHE A 292 -8.64 10.42 -9.67
C PHE A 292 -9.53 9.71 -10.67
N ALA A 293 -9.04 8.59 -11.18
CA ALA A 293 -9.82 7.71 -12.05
C ALA A 293 -9.63 6.26 -11.59
N GLU A 294 -10.72 5.49 -11.60
CA GLU A 294 -10.74 4.09 -11.18
C GLU A 294 -11.54 3.26 -12.18
N ARG A 295 -11.10 2.02 -12.41
CA ARG A 295 -11.82 1.01 -13.18
C ARG A 295 -11.99 -0.25 -12.34
N ILE A 296 -13.20 -0.76 -12.30
CA ILE A 296 -13.45 -2.10 -11.78
C ILE A 296 -13.22 -3.09 -12.92
N ILE A 297 -12.28 -4.00 -12.74
CA ILE A 297 -11.94 -5.03 -13.72
C ILE A 297 -12.35 -6.41 -13.22
N ASN A 298 -12.62 -7.32 -14.15
CA ASN A 298 -12.86 -8.74 -13.84
C ASN A 298 -11.54 -9.51 -13.97
N ILE A 299 -11.22 -10.33 -12.98
CA ILE A 299 -10.03 -11.17 -12.96
C ILE A 299 -10.46 -12.63 -12.73
N PRO A 300 -10.11 -13.57 -13.63
CA PRO A 300 -10.40 -14.99 -13.43
C PRO A 300 -9.74 -15.50 -12.15
N VAL A 301 -10.49 -16.22 -11.31
CA VAL A 301 -9.97 -16.89 -10.12
C VAL A 301 -9.70 -18.34 -10.47
N THR A 302 -8.45 -18.66 -10.78
CA THR A 302 -8.02 -20.05 -11.09
C THR A 302 -7.50 -20.79 -9.85
N ASN A 303 -7.14 -20.05 -8.81
CA ASN A 303 -6.69 -20.60 -7.53
C ASN A 303 -7.81 -21.37 -6.83
N ARG A 304 -7.61 -22.69 -6.68
CA ARG A 304 -8.58 -23.56 -6.02
C ARG A 304 -8.79 -23.23 -4.54
N GLY A 305 -7.75 -22.81 -3.84
CA GLY A 305 -7.83 -22.37 -2.44
C GLY A 305 -8.78 -21.19 -2.28
N PHE A 306 -8.63 -20.18 -3.15
CA PHE A 306 -9.50 -19.00 -3.14
C PHE A 306 -10.94 -19.32 -3.55
N GLN A 307 -11.14 -20.24 -4.52
CA GLN A 307 -12.47 -20.72 -4.87
C GLN A 307 -13.15 -21.44 -3.69
N MET A 308 -12.41 -22.34 -3.01
CA MET A 308 -12.93 -23.03 -1.82
C MET A 308 -13.20 -22.07 -0.67
N ALA A 309 -12.33 -21.07 -0.43
CA ALA A 309 -12.53 -20.05 0.60
C ALA A 309 -13.81 -19.25 0.34
N ALA A 310 -14.05 -18.84 -0.92
CA ALA A 310 -15.28 -18.16 -1.32
C ALA A 310 -16.54 -19.04 -1.17
N GLN A 311 -16.44 -20.33 -1.56
CA GLN A 311 -17.55 -21.29 -1.41
C GLN A 311 -17.88 -21.60 0.05
N ALA A 312 -16.86 -21.65 0.91
CA ALA A 312 -17.02 -21.85 2.35
C ALA A 312 -17.38 -20.55 3.11
N ASP A 313 -17.56 -19.44 2.39
CA ASP A 313 -17.84 -18.11 2.93
C ASP A 313 -16.83 -17.65 4.00
N LEU A 314 -15.54 -17.99 3.82
CA LEU A 314 -14.48 -17.54 4.74
C LEU A 314 -14.36 -16.01 4.75
N TYR A 315 -14.64 -15.38 3.62
CA TYR A 315 -14.63 -13.92 3.45
C TYR A 315 -15.88 -13.23 4.01
N LYS A 316 -16.84 -14.00 4.56
CA LYS A 316 -18.11 -13.50 5.12
C LYS A 316 -18.84 -12.52 4.17
N GLY A 317 -18.97 -12.93 2.92
CA GLY A 317 -19.67 -12.18 1.86
C GLY A 317 -18.89 -11.00 1.26
N ARG A 318 -17.71 -10.65 1.78
CA ARG A 318 -16.92 -9.48 1.34
C ARG A 318 -16.22 -9.67 -0.01
N LYS A 319 -15.84 -10.89 -0.33
CA LYS A 319 -15.23 -11.26 -1.62
C LYS A 319 -16.07 -12.34 -2.29
N LYS A 320 -16.48 -12.11 -3.52
CA LYS A 320 -17.37 -13.01 -4.25
C LYS A 320 -16.73 -13.41 -5.58
N THR A 321 -17.04 -14.65 -5.98
CA THR A 321 -16.76 -15.09 -7.33
C THR A 321 -18.02 -14.97 -8.15
N THR A 322 -17.94 -14.35 -9.33
CA THR A 322 -19.03 -14.22 -10.29
C THR A 322 -19.36 -15.58 -10.94
N ALA A 323 -20.47 -15.67 -11.66
CA ALA A 323 -20.93 -16.92 -12.28
C ALA A 323 -19.94 -17.48 -13.31
N ASP A 324 -19.09 -16.65 -13.91
CA ASP A 324 -18.02 -17.06 -14.84
C ASP A 324 -16.69 -17.42 -14.15
N GLY A 325 -16.68 -17.48 -12.81
CA GLY A 325 -15.48 -17.81 -12.03
C GLY A 325 -14.50 -16.67 -11.85
N SER A 326 -14.91 -15.41 -12.13
CA SER A 326 -14.06 -14.23 -11.93
C SER A 326 -14.36 -13.54 -10.59
N THR A 327 -13.42 -12.74 -10.11
CA THR A 327 -13.64 -11.72 -9.07
C THR A 327 -13.48 -10.33 -9.68
N THR A 328 -14.05 -9.33 -9.02
CA THR A 328 -13.85 -7.92 -9.39
C THR A 328 -12.78 -7.30 -8.52
N ALA A 329 -11.99 -6.37 -9.07
CA ALA A 329 -11.04 -5.57 -8.33
C ALA A 329 -10.92 -4.16 -8.92
N PRO A 330 -10.72 -3.12 -8.10
CA PRO A 330 -10.49 -1.75 -8.56
C PRO A 330 -9.03 -1.58 -8.98
N VAL A 331 -8.80 -0.87 -10.09
CA VAL A 331 -7.46 -0.40 -10.48
C VAL A 331 -7.58 1.10 -10.69
N GLY A 332 -6.73 1.88 -10.05
CA GLY A 332 -6.87 3.33 -10.02
C GLY A 332 -5.60 4.08 -10.42
N LEU A 333 -5.78 5.35 -10.76
CA LEU A 333 -4.72 6.29 -11.05
C LEU A 333 -5.04 7.65 -10.44
N ILE A 334 -4.13 8.19 -9.64
CA ILE A 334 -4.15 9.57 -9.18
C ILE A 334 -3.12 10.35 -10.00
N ARG A 335 -3.51 11.53 -10.50
CA ARG A 335 -2.61 12.46 -11.17
C ARG A 335 -2.68 13.81 -10.48
N MET A 336 -1.53 14.38 -10.16
CA MET A 336 -1.40 15.74 -9.63
C MET A 336 -0.50 16.54 -10.55
N SER A 337 -1.01 17.62 -11.11
CA SER A 337 -0.33 18.44 -12.09
C SER A 337 -0.45 19.93 -11.77
N GLY A 338 0.56 20.67 -12.17
CA GLY A 338 0.57 22.12 -12.33
C GLY A 338 0.75 22.46 -13.82
N SER A 339 1.72 23.30 -14.14
CA SER A 339 2.10 23.56 -15.55
C SER A 339 2.63 22.30 -16.27
N GLN A 340 3.08 21.31 -15.51
CA GLN A 340 3.52 20.00 -15.98
C GLN A 340 2.98 18.91 -15.04
N PRO A 341 2.90 17.64 -15.48
CA PRO A 341 2.59 16.52 -14.61
C PRO A 341 3.66 16.35 -13.52
N VAL A 342 3.25 16.43 -12.25
CA VAL A 342 4.15 16.42 -11.08
C VAL A 342 4.22 15.02 -10.48
N LEU A 343 3.07 14.44 -10.13
CA LEU A 343 2.96 13.17 -9.43
C LEU A 343 1.88 12.30 -10.07
N ALA A 344 2.20 11.05 -10.33
CA ALA A 344 1.25 10.01 -10.71
C ALA A 344 1.38 8.84 -9.75
N ILE A 345 0.23 8.32 -9.25
CA ILE A 345 0.17 7.23 -8.30
C ILE A 345 -0.74 6.14 -8.88
N ALA A 346 -0.17 4.98 -9.23
CA ALA A 346 -0.93 3.79 -9.58
C ALA A 346 -1.45 3.12 -8.31
N LEU A 347 -2.73 2.74 -8.30
CA LEU A 347 -3.39 2.07 -7.19
C LEU A 347 -3.68 0.64 -7.60
N ILE A 348 -3.10 -0.32 -6.89
CA ILE A 348 -3.07 -1.73 -7.25
C ILE A 348 -3.76 -2.56 -6.16
N PRO A 349 -4.73 -3.42 -6.52
CA PRO A 349 -5.57 -4.13 -5.55
C PRO A 349 -4.93 -5.42 -5.01
N GLY A 350 -3.65 -5.41 -4.70
CA GLY A 350 -2.95 -6.59 -4.18
C GLY A 350 -1.44 -6.40 -4.12
N GLU A 351 -0.74 -7.51 -3.90
CA GLU A 351 0.71 -7.58 -3.73
C GLU A 351 1.42 -7.75 -5.09
N MET A 352 1.65 -6.62 -5.77
CA MET A 352 2.31 -6.64 -7.08
C MET A 352 3.79 -6.99 -6.95
N TYR A 353 4.28 -7.86 -7.85
CA TYR A 353 5.71 -8.14 -7.97
C TYR A 353 6.44 -6.91 -8.52
N PRO A 354 7.64 -6.58 -7.99
CA PRO A 354 8.40 -5.39 -8.40
C PRO A 354 8.71 -5.35 -9.89
N GLU A 355 8.91 -6.50 -10.53
CA GLU A 355 9.14 -6.64 -11.98
C GLU A 355 8.01 -6.01 -12.79
N LEU A 356 6.78 -6.08 -12.30
CA LEU A 356 5.62 -5.43 -12.91
C LEU A 356 5.58 -3.91 -12.67
N SER A 357 6.23 -3.44 -11.59
CA SER A 357 6.34 -2.01 -11.27
C SER A 357 7.42 -1.32 -12.09
N VAL A 358 8.66 -1.84 -12.03
CA VAL A 358 9.86 -1.19 -12.57
C VAL A 358 10.50 -1.89 -13.77
N GLY A 359 10.06 -3.11 -14.10
CA GLY A 359 10.64 -3.98 -15.11
C GLY A 359 11.59 -5.01 -14.51
N GLY A 360 12.10 -5.90 -15.34
CA GLY A 360 12.97 -6.98 -14.88
C GLY A 360 12.36 -8.37 -15.00
N VAL A 361 11.15 -8.49 -15.56
CA VAL A 361 10.51 -9.79 -15.85
C VAL A 361 11.44 -10.66 -16.69
N GLU A 362 11.72 -11.85 -16.20
CA GLU A 362 12.54 -12.85 -16.89
C GLU A 362 11.68 -13.97 -17.46
N ARG A 363 12.11 -14.52 -18.61
CA ARG A 363 11.50 -15.71 -19.20
C ARG A 363 12.29 -16.93 -18.82
N TYR A 364 11.62 -17.91 -18.25
CA TYR A 364 12.23 -19.18 -17.89
C TYR A 364 11.60 -20.30 -18.73
N ALA A 365 12.43 -21.15 -19.30
CA ALA A 365 11.95 -22.30 -20.08
C ALA A 365 11.08 -23.28 -19.28
N GLY A 366 11.23 -23.31 -17.94
CA GLY A 366 10.44 -24.13 -17.04
C GLY A 366 9.16 -23.47 -16.51
N ALA A 367 8.92 -22.21 -16.79
CA ALA A 367 7.68 -21.54 -16.40
C ALA A 367 6.46 -22.17 -17.07
N ASP A 368 5.29 -22.10 -16.42
CA ASP A 368 4.05 -22.64 -16.98
C ASP A 368 3.60 -21.91 -18.27
N PHE A 369 4.00 -20.64 -18.42
CA PHE A 369 3.67 -19.79 -19.58
C PHE A 369 4.89 -19.06 -20.15
N PRO A 370 5.94 -19.76 -20.60
CA PRO A 370 7.22 -19.15 -21.00
C PRO A 370 7.09 -18.20 -22.21
N ASP A 371 6.07 -18.38 -23.03
CA ASP A 371 5.80 -17.55 -24.21
C ASP A 371 4.80 -16.42 -23.94
N ALA A 372 4.33 -16.24 -22.71
CA ALA A 372 3.41 -15.16 -22.38
C ALA A 372 4.03 -13.78 -22.73
N PRO A 373 3.24 -12.83 -23.23
CA PRO A 373 3.72 -11.45 -23.38
C PRO A 373 4.23 -10.90 -22.04
N ILE A 374 5.35 -10.20 -22.07
CA ILE A 374 5.85 -9.48 -20.90
C ILE A 374 5.01 -8.21 -20.74
N GLU A 375 4.49 -8.01 -19.54
CA GLU A 375 3.71 -6.84 -19.18
C GLU A 375 4.58 -5.58 -19.23
N THR A 376 3.99 -4.47 -19.71
CA THR A 376 4.67 -3.17 -19.65
C THR A 376 4.76 -2.72 -18.18
N PRO A 377 5.96 -2.35 -17.69
CA PRO A 377 6.12 -1.92 -16.30
C PRO A 377 5.23 -0.73 -15.96
N ILE A 378 4.53 -0.80 -14.84
CA ILE A 378 3.52 0.19 -14.44
C ILE A 378 4.13 1.61 -14.39
N LYS A 379 5.27 1.79 -13.72
CA LYS A 379 5.92 3.11 -13.61
C LYS A 379 6.34 3.69 -14.97
N SER A 380 6.59 2.85 -15.99
CA SER A 380 6.90 3.33 -17.34
C SER A 380 5.69 3.92 -18.07
N MET A 381 4.48 3.52 -17.70
CA MET A 381 3.23 4.05 -18.25
C MET A 381 2.79 5.36 -17.59
N LEU A 382 3.35 5.70 -16.41
CA LEU A 382 3.00 6.90 -15.68
C LEU A 382 3.78 8.11 -16.25
N HIS A 383 3.04 9.12 -16.70
CA HIS A 383 3.61 10.35 -17.28
C HIS A 383 3.65 11.45 -16.21
N ALA A 384 4.65 11.43 -15.32
CA ALA A 384 4.87 12.44 -14.29
C ALA A 384 6.34 12.48 -13.87
N GLN A 385 6.75 13.57 -13.21
CA GLN A 385 8.09 13.71 -12.64
C GLN A 385 8.35 12.68 -11.55
N PHE A 386 7.37 12.47 -10.64
CA PHE A 386 7.41 11.47 -9.58
C PHE A 386 6.34 10.42 -9.86
N LYS A 387 6.70 9.15 -9.68
CA LYS A 387 5.86 8.00 -10.02
C LYS A 387 5.80 7.05 -8.84
N MET A 388 4.65 6.95 -8.21
CA MET A 388 4.40 6.06 -7.09
C MET A 388 3.53 4.89 -7.51
N LEU A 389 3.66 3.78 -6.80
CA LEU A 389 2.71 2.68 -6.80
C LEU A 389 2.28 2.46 -5.36
N ILE A 390 0.98 2.39 -5.10
CA ILE A 390 0.42 1.97 -3.82
C ILE A 390 -0.23 0.62 -4.04
N GLY A 391 0.30 -0.40 -3.40
CA GLY A 391 -0.25 -1.76 -3.35
C GLY A 391 -1.43 -1.86 -2.39
N LEU A 392 -2.12 -3.00 -2.38
CA LEU A 392 -3.23 -3.29 -1.47
C LEU A 392 -4.26 -2.14 -1.39
N ALA A 393 -4.46 -1.47 -2.52
CA ALA A 393 -5.28 -0.27 -2.64
C ALA A 393 -6.67 -0.60 -3.19
N GLY A 394 -7.69 -0.39 -2.36
CA GLY A 394 -9.09 -0.59 -2.72
C GLY A 394 -9.60 -2.02 -2.65
N ASP A 395 -8.74 -3.00 -2.63
CA ASP A 395 -9.02 -4.45 -2.50
C ASP A 395 -7.75 -5.22 -2.20
N GLU A 396 -7.89 -6.54 -1.95
CA GLU A 396 -6.79 -7.49 -1.81
C GLU A 396 -7.11 -8.78 -2.58
N ILE A 397 -6.31 -9.08 -3.60
CA ILE A 397 -6.46 -10.26 -4.47
C ILE A 397 -5.27 -11.22 -4.40
N GLY A 398 -4.38 -11.02 -3.43
CA GLY A 398 -3.13 -11.75 -3.27
C GLY A 398 -2.04 -11.27 -4.23
N TYR A 399 -1.08 -12.14 -4.46
CA TYR A 399 0.07 -11.84 -5.32
C TYR A 399 -0.34 -11.60 -6.77
N ILE A 400 0.26 -10.56 -7.37
CA ILE A 400 0.13 -10.23 -8.79
C ILE A 400 1.48 -10.54 -9.44
N ILE A 401 1.55 -11.72 -10.07
CA ILE A 401 2.78 -12.35 -10.58
C ILE A 401 2.87 -12.13 -12.08
N PRO A 402 4.06 -11.80 -12.65
CA PRO A 402 4.25 -11.79 -14.11
C PRO A 402 3.88 -13.15 -14.71
N LYS A 403 3.04 -13.17 -15.75
CA LYS A 403 2.57 -14.43 -16.32
C LYS A 403 3.70 -15.28 -16.87
N ALA A 404 4.78 -14.67 -17.39
CA ALA A 404 5.95 -15.37 -17.92
C ALA A 404 6.81 -16.05 -16.82
N GLU A 405 6.59 -15.70 -15.56
CA GLU A 405 7.27 -16.23 -14.37
C GLU A 405 6.37 -17.14 -13.53
N TRP A 406 5.16 -17.46 -13.99
CA TRP A 406 4.23 -18.34 -13.28
C TRP A 406 4.78 -19.77 -13.19
N ASP A 407 4.83 -20.34 -11.98
CA ASP A 407 5.60 -21.53 -11.66
C ASP A 407 4.84 -22.51 -10.71
N GLU A 408 3.64 -22.90 -11.12
CA GLU A 408 2.79 -23.80 -10.34
C GLU A 408 3.10 -25.30 -10.59
N LYS A 409 3.71 -25.63 -11.75
CA LYS A 409 3.96 -26.99 -12.17
C LYS A 409 5.44 -27.26 -12.44
N ALA A 410 5.90 -28.49 -12.09
CA ALA A 410 7.26 -28.90 -12.43
C ALA A 410 7.45 -29.05 -13.94
N PRO A 411 8.66 -28.75 -14.50
CA PRO A 411 9.87 -28.35 -13.77
C PRO A 411 9.78 -26.90 -13.25
N TYR A 412 10.17 -26.70 -12.01
CA TYR A 412 10.09 -25.37 -11.38
C TYR A 412 11.24 -24.46 -11.82
N LEU A 413 11.03 -23.16 -11.71
CA LEU A 413 12.02 -22.12 -12.04
C LEU A 413 13.37 -22.43 -11.39
N GLN A 414 14.47 -22.19 -12.13
CA GLN A 414 15.83 -22.46 -11.68
C GLN A 414 16.09 -23.89 -11.18
N ASN A 415 15.33 -24.88 -11.70
CA ASN A 415 15.43 -26.28 -11.30
C ASN A 415 15.21 -26.50 -9.78
N ALA A 416 14.37 -25.70 -9.16
CA ALA A 416 13.98 -25.86 -7.78
C ALA A 416 13.31 -27.24 -7.57
N ARG A 417 13.44 -27.82 -6.36
CA ARG A 417 12.85 -29.12 -6.02
C ARG A 417 11.36 -29.05 -5.74
N LYS A 418 10.82 -27.87 -5.49
CA LYS A 418 9.41 -27.56 -5.22
C LYS A 418 9.07 -26.21 -5.82
N ALA A 419 7.77 -25.93 -6.00
CA ALA A 419 7.30 -24.60 -6.39
C ALA A 419 7.86 -23.52 -5.46
N TRP A 420 8.16 -22.37 -6.02
CA TRP A 420 8.42 -21.17 -5.25
C TRP A 420 7.13 -20.70 -4.58
N TYR A 421 7.29 -19.96 -3.48
CA TYR A 421 6.13 -19.36 -2.81
C TYR A 421 5.57 -18.21 -3.68
N GLY A 422 4.25 -18.14 -3.78
CA GLY A 422 3.57 -17.04 -4.48
C GLY A 422 2.25 -17.46 -5.12
N GLU A 423 2.26 -18.44 -6.04
CA GLU A 423 1.10 -18.83 -6.83
C GLU A 423 -0.08 -19.30 -5.98
N GLU A 424 0.18 -19.99 -4.88
CA GLU A 424 -0.84 -20.45 -3.94
C GLU A 424 -1.61 -19.31 -3.26
N ASN A 425 -1.05 -18.10 -3.27
CA ASN A 425 -1.65 -16.88 -2.71
C ASN A 425 -1.99 -15.83 -3.79
N SER A 426 -2.12 -16.22 -5.03
CA SER A 426 -2.56 -15.39 -6.14
C SER A 426 -3.93 -15.81 -6.66
N VAL A 427 -4.75 -14.90 -7.16
CA VAL A 427 -6.02 -15.25 -7.84
C VAL A 427 -5.79 -16.04 -9.13
N GLY A 428 -4.65 -15.86 -9.80
CA GLY A 428 -4.29 -16.57 -11.03
C GLY A 428 -3.41 -15.77 -12.00
N PRO A 429 -2.89 -16.44 -13.04
CA PRO A 429 -1.85 -15.91 -13.93
C PRO A 429 -2.28 -14.73 -14.82
N ASP A 430 -3.57 -14.45 -14.94
CA ASP A 430 -4.07 -13.37 -15.81
C ASP A 430 -4.20 -12.01 -15.08
N ALA A 431 -3.94 -11.96 -13.78
CA ALA A 431 -4.11 -10.75 -12.96
C ALA A 431 -3.19 -9.62 -13.46
N ALA A 432 -1.90 -9.90 -13.64
CA ALA A 432 -0.89 -8.93 -14.05
C ALA A 432 -1.26 -8.24 -15.37
N ALA A 433 -1.57 -9.01 -16.40
CA ALA A 433 -1.91 -8.48 -17.74
C ALA A 433 -3.17 -7.61 -17.71
N ARG A 434 -4.20 -8.00 -16.94
CA ARG A 434 -5.45 -7.23 -16.81
C ARG A 434 -5.25 -5.91 -16.08
N ILE A 435 -4.46 -5.92 -15.02
CA ILE A 435 -4.12 -4.71 -14.25
C ILE A 435 -3.28 -3.77 -15.11
N ALA A 436 -2.24 -4.28 -15.79
CA ALA A 436 -1.41 -3.48 -16.68
C ALA A 436 -2.23 -2.81 -17.80
N ALA A 437 -3.16 -3.57 -18.43
CA ALA A 437 -4.07 -3.01 -19.43
C ALA A 437 -4.96 -1.90 -18.87
N ALA A 438 -5.52 -2.08 -17.66
CA ALA A 438 -6.35 -1.07 -17.00
C ALA A 438 -5.56 0.22 -16.69
N ILE A 439 -4.34 0.10 -16.16
CA ILE A 439 -3.46 1.27 -15.94
C ILE A 439 -3.12 1.96 -17.26
N GLN A 440 -2.81 1.20 -18.31
CA GLN A 440 -2.52 1.78 -19.62
C GLN A 440 -3.70 2.58 -20.18
N GLU A 441 -4.93 2.09 -20.00
CA GLU A 441 -6.13 2.83 -20.43
C GLU A 441 -6.35 4.09 -19.58
N LEU A 442 -6.15 4.02 -18.27
CA LEU A 442 -6.26 5.17 -17.37
C LEU A 442 -5.17 6.22 -17.65
N ALA A 443 -3.96 5.79 -17.99
CA ALA A 443 -2.85 6.70 -18.30
C ALA A 443 -3.01 7.46 -19.63
N ARG A 444 -3.86 6.97 -20.54
CA ARG A 444 -4.17 7.63 -21.84
C ARG A 444 -5.28 8.70 -21.73
N GLN A 445 -6.07 8.69 -20.68
CA GLN A 445 -7.13 9.68 -20.42
C GLN A 445 -6.55 10.99 -19.88
#